data_6ff53903586678a7f551b55c715356b5
#
_entry.id   6ff53903586678a7f551b55c715356b5
#
_cell.length_a   1.000
_cell.length_b   1.000
_cell.length_c   1.000
_cell.angle_alpha   90.00
_cell.angle_beta   90.00
_cell.angle_gamma   90.00
#
_symmetry.space_group_name_H-M   'P 1'
#
loop_
_entity.id
_entity.type
_entity.pdbx_description
1 polymer ?
#
loop_
_entity_poly.entity_id
_entity_poly.type
_entity_poly.pdbx_seq_one_letter_code
_entity_poly.pdbx_strand_id
1 'polypeptide(L)'
;MSDSPRGPDVDVSVFPARFTKEYGVRYPFVGAGMGFVAHERLAAAVTNAGGLGVLGASPDPADSLAVMVERLRALTSGPFGVDLICAEIGLGPASTDAHIDACVQLDVPLVVFHHDPPPAPWVNRLRAAGIRVWMQSSSLEIAYAAISLGVDGIVAQGSEAGGHARGRIPLHELLRAIRHTWPDLLLLGAGGISNGIAAAAALGAGADAVWVGTSLVVAEEANAHPEYQRRLVDSSGITLRTNAFGPEWPDQPYRLLATPAVRGAEADEHGADPPQSGTIGRTRLFPHSANMPYDLPVRSALPPTPETSGDWESMAYPAGEGVGAVRGTAPAAEIIRKMMSQAHDILKTEGTLGG
;
A
#
# COMPACT_ATOMS: atom_id res chain seq x y z
N MET A 1 -14.56 26.44 -6.77
CA MET A 1 -15.37 25.53 -5.94
C MET A 1 -16.42 24.92 -6.87
N SER A 2 -16.12 23.80 -7.51
CA SER A 2 -17.08 23.04 -8.31
C SER A 2 -17.67 21.96 -7.41
N ASP A 3 -18.95 22.10 -7.14
CA ASP A 3 -19.74 21.09 -6.43
C ASP A 3 -19.86 19.86 -7.36
N SER A 4 -18.96 18.89 -7.20
CA SER A 4 -19.09 17.60 -7.86
C SER A 4 -20.36 16.93 -7.35
N PRO A 5 -21.23 16.38 -8.21
CA PRO A 5 -22.48 15.78 -7.79
C PRO A 5 -22.19 14.64 -6.79
N ARG A 6 -22.64 14.80 -5.57
CA ARG A 6 -22.67 13.73 -4.57
C ARG A 6 -23.60 12.66 -5.12
N GLY A 7 -23.02 11.53 -5.54
CA GLY A 7 -23.82 10.35 -5.85
C GLY A 7 -24.61 9.88 -4.63
N PRO A 8 -25.58 8.97 -4.79
CA PRO A 8 -26.43 8.50 -3.69
C PRO A 8 -25.57 8.08 -2.50
N ASP A 9 -25.96 8.54 -1.31
CA ASP A 9 -25.27 8.24 -0.06
C ASP A 9 -25.34 6.73 0.21
N VAL A 10 -24.17 6.09 0.23
CA VAL A 10 -24.05 4.67 0.65
C VAL A 10 -24.40 4.61 2.14
N ASP A 11 -25.34 3.75 2.49
CA ASP A 11 -25.65 3.47 3.90
C ASP A 11 -24.46 2.73 4.54
N VAL A 12 -23.71 3.44 5.37
CA VAL A 12 -22.49 2.90 5.98
C VAL A 12 -22.76 1.97 7.16
N SER A 13 -24.02 1.79 7.57
CA SER A 13 -24.38 0.96 8.74
C SER A 13 -24.10 -0.53 8.54
N VAL A 14 -23.99 -1.00 7.31
CA VAL A 14 -23.68 -2.40 6.98
C VAL A 14 -22.19 -2.75 7.16
N PHE A 15 -21.32 -1.72 7.26
CA PHE A 15 -19.90 -1.94 7.44
C PHE A 15 -19.53 -2.11 8.91
N PRO A 16 -18.41 -2.83 9.21
CA PRO A 16 -17.84 -2.84 10.56
C PRO A 16 -17.61 -1.41 11.07
N ALA A 17 -18.28 -1.05 12.17
CA ALA A 17 -18.27 0.34 12.63
C ALA A 17 -17.03 0.70 13.46
N ARG A 18 -16.21 -0.28 13.85
CA ARG A 18 -15.05 -0.05 14.73
C ARG A 18 -14.07 0.93 14.09
N PHE A 19 -13.56 0.58 12.91
CA PHE A 19 -12.56 1.39 12.21
C PHE A 19 -13.07 2.81 11.91
N THR A 20 -14.29 2.91 11.36
CA THR A 20 -14.86 4.21 10.97
C THR A 20 -15.07 5.13 12.16
N LYS A 21 -15.50 4.60 13.31
CA LYS A 21 -15.67 5.36 14.57
C LYS A 21 -14.32 5.76 15.16
N GLU A 22 -13.34 4.85 15.18
CA GLU A 22 -12.05 5.08 15.82
C GLU A 22 -11.21 6.12 15.08
N TYR A 23 -11.28 6.13 13.74
CA TYR A 23 -10.49 7.05 12.90
C TYR A 23 -11.30 8.22 12.33
N GLY A 24 -12.58 8.32 12.62
CA GLY A 24 -13.43 9.42 12.15
C GLY A 24 -13.60 9.47 10.63
N VAL A 25 -13.57 8.31 9.95
CA VAL A 25 -13.70 8.19 8.50
C VAL A 25 -15.07 7.62 8.11
N ARG A 26 -15.49 7.86 6.86
CA ARG A 26 -16.77 7.39 6.36
C ARG A 26 -16.77 5.91 6.00
N TYR A 27 -15.71 5.46 5.34
CA TYR A 27 -15.58 4.09 4.83
C TYR A 27 -14.50 3.31 5.56
N PRO A 28 -14.67 2.00 5.78
CA PRO A 28 -13.61 1.12 6.28
C PRO A 28 -12.59 0.85 5.16
N PHE A 29 -11.97 1.92 4.65
CA PHE A 29 -11.07 1.91 3.50
C PHE A 29 -9.79 2.68 3.83
N VAL A 30 -8.66 2.05 3.58
CA VAL A 30 -7.34 2.67 3.73
C VAL A 30 -6.60 2.60 2.39
N GLY A 31 -6.05 3.71 1.95
CA GLY A 31 -5.10 3.73 0.83
C GLY A 31 -3.74 3.29 1.29
N ALA A 32 -3.16 2.31 0.64
CA ALA A 32 -1.84 1.76 0.97
C ALA A 32 -0.74 2.81 0.88
N GLY A 33 0.19 2.80 1.84
CA GLY A 33 1.43 3.57 1.80
C GLY A 33 2.41 2.95 0.81
N MET A 34 2.27 3.27 -0.47
CA MET A 34 3.13 2.74 -1.53
C MET A 34 4.32 3.68 -1.76
N GLY A 35 5.54 3.22 -1.47
CA GLY A 35 6.76 3.99 -1.75
C GLY A 35 6.79 4.49 -3.20
N PHE A 36 7.24 5.73 -3.40
CA PHE A 36 7.29 6.42 -4.70
C PHE A 36 5.92 6.74 -5.36
N VAL A 37 4.81 6.11 -4.94
CA VAL A 37 3.49 6.23 -5.59
C VAL A 37 2.47 6.97 -4.71
N ALA A 38 2.38 6.62 -3.42
CA ALA A 38 1.41 7.20 -2.48
C ALA A 38 2.00 8.45 -1.80
N HIS A 39 2.12 9.53 -2.56
CA HIS A 39 2.53 10.83 -2.07
C HIS A 39 1.31 11.63 -1.54
N GLU A 40 1.54 12.89 -1.14
CA GLU A 40 0.55 13.75 -0.48
C GLU A 40 -0.77 13.91 -1.24
N ARG A 41 -0.72 13.97 -2.59
CA ARG A 41 -1.93 14.12 -3.42
C ARG A 41 -2.85 12.91 -3.31
N LEU A 42 -2.29 11.70 -3.44
CA LEU A 42 -3.07 10.47 -3.34
C LEU A 42 -3.58 10.25 -1.91
N ALA A 43 -2.72 10.41 -0.91
CA ALA A 43 -3.12 10.24 0.49
C ALA A 43 -4.26 11.21 0.86
N ALA A 44 -4.14 12.50 0.49
CA ALA A 44 -5.19 13.49 0.72
C ALA A 44 -6.48 13.17 -0.03
N ALA A 45 -6.40 12.71 -1.29
CA ALA A 45 -7.58 12.36 -2.08
C ALA A 45 -8.36 11.18 -1.47
N VAL A 46 -7.64 10.16 -0.96
CA VAL A 46 -8.24 9.03 -0.24
C VAL A 46 -8.96 9.52 1.03
N THR A 47 -8.30 10.37 1.82
CA THR A 47 -8.89 10.93 3.05
C THR A 47 -10.12 11.77 2.75
N ASN A 48 -10.06 12.67 1.77
CA ASN A 48 -11.17 13.51 1.36
C ASN A 48 -12.33 12.70 0.76
N ALA A 49 -12.08 11.53 0.23
CA ALA A 49 -13.10 10.60 -0.24
C ALA A 49 -13.81 9.83 0.89
N GLY A 50 -13.35 10.00 2.14
CA GLY A 50 -13.93 9.36 3.31
C GLY A 50 -13.25 8.06 3.75
N GLY A 51 -12.07 7.75 3.22
CA GLY A 51 -11.16 6.72 3.71
C GLY A 51 -10.07 7.28 4.62
N LEU A 52 -9.00 6.54 4.83
CA LEU A 52 -7.77 6.97 5.48
C LEU A 52 -6.60 6.84 4.49
N GLY A 53 -6.00 7.95 4.10
CA GLY A 53 -4.84 7.96 3.23
C GLY A 53 -3.54 7.73 4.00
N VAL A 54 -2.61 7.00 3.41
CA VAL A 54 -1.29 6.75 4.02
C VAL A 54 -0.18 7.17 3.05
N LEU A 55 0.75 7.98 3.54
CA LEU A 55 1.96 8.36 2.80
C LEU A 55 2.92 7.18 2.73
N GLY A 56 3.40 6.84 1.54
CA GLY A 56 4.52 5.94 1.36
C GLY A 56 5.84 6.70 1.53
N ALA A 57 6.29 6.85 2.77
CA ALA A 57 7.39 7.74 3.12
C ALA A 57 8.78 7.07 3.10
N SER A 58 8.84 5.76 2.95
CA SER A 58 10.09 5.03 2.77
C SER A 58 10.21 4.52 1.32
N PRO A 59 11.40 4.54 0.74
CA PRO A 59 12.71 4.81 1.35
C PRO A 59 13.18 6.29 1.26
N ASP A 60 12.27 7.25 1.18
CA ASP A 60 12.67 8.67 1.14
C ASP A 60 13.42 9.06 2.43
N PRO A 61 14.40 9.98 2.38
CA PRO A 61 15.06 10.48 3.58
C PRO A 61 14.09 11.13 4.56
N ALA A 62 14.42 11.12 5.85
CA ALA A 62 13.56 11.63 6.91
C ALA A 62 13.17 13.12 6.78
N ASP A 63 14.01 13.94 6.15
CA ASP A 63 13.74 15.36 5.87
C ASP A 63 12.63 15.56 4.83
N SER A 64 12.37 14.56 3.96
CA SER A 64 11.25 14.56 3.03
C SER A 64 9.90 14.59 3.75
N LEU A 65 9.81 13.98 4.92
CA LEU A 65 8.55 13.86 5.69
C LEU A 65 7.94 15.22 6.02
N ALA A 66 8.74 16.20 6.40
CA ALA A 66 8.24 17.54 6.72
C ALA A 66 7.50 18.15 5.52
N VAL A 67 8.09 18.05 4.33
CA VAL A 67 7.51 18.57 3.09
C VAL A 67 6.25 17.80 2.70
N MET A 68 6.29 16.47 2.79
CA MET A 68 5.14 15.62 2.44
C MET A 68 3.95 15.88 3.37
N VAL A 69 4.18 15.96 4.69
CA VAL A 69 3.13 16.19 5.68
C VAL A 69 2.56 17.61 5.59
N GLU A 70 3.40 18.63 5.36
CA GLU A 70 2.96 20.01 5.15
C GLU A 70 2.03 20.10 3.93
N ARG A 71 2.45 19.55 2.79
CA ARG A 71 1.65 19.52 1.57
C ARG A 71 0.35 18.73 1.73
N LEU A 72 0.41 17.58 2.42
CA LEU A 72 -0.78 16.79 2.71
C LEU A 72 -1.78 17.59 3.55
N ARG A 73 -1.33 18.24 4.63
CA ARG A 73 -2.19 19.07 5.50
C ARG A 73 -2.77 20.29 4.79
N ALA A 74 -2.11 20.78 3.75
CA ALA A 74 -2.68 21.83 2.88
C ALA A 74 -3.83 21.31 1.99
N LEU A 75 -3.89 19.98 1.72
CA LEU A 75 -4.89 19.35 0.86
C LEU A 75 -6.06 18.72 1.63
N THR A 76 -5.86 18.37 2.91
CA THR A 76 -6.89 17.72 3.75
C THR A 76 -6.70 18.08 5.22
N SER A 77 -7.84 18.17 5.95
CA SER A 77 -7.87 18.26 7.41
C SER A 77 -8.22 16.92 8.09
N GLY A 78 -8.46 15.88 7.30
CA GLY A 78 -8.83 14.55 7.82
C GLY A 78 -7.63 13.73 8.28
N PRO A 79 -7.87 12.53 8.86
CA PRO A 79 -6.81 11.67 9.37
C PRO A 79 -5.96 11.06 8.25
N PHE A 80 -4.68 10.84 8.52
CA PHE A 80 -3.75 10.20 7.60
C PHE A 80 -2.75 9.33 8.35
N GLY A 81 -2.01 8.49 7.63
CA GLY A 81 -0.89 7.71 8.15
C GLY A 81 0.40 7.96 7.39
N VAL A 82 1.50 7.49 7.97
CA VAL A 82 2.84 7.46 7.38
C VAL A 82 3.33 6.01 7.39
N ASP A 83 3.65 5.44 6.23
CA ASP A 83 4.20 4.09 6.09
C ASP A 83 5.72 4.13 6.07
N LEU A 84 6.34 3.32 6.94
CA LEU A 84 7.78 3.22 7.12
C LEU A 84 8.24 1.76 6.97
N ILE A 85 9.21 1.52 6.11
CA ILE A 85 9.77 0.19 5.88
C ILE A 85 10.86 -0.12 6.92
N CYS A 86 10.70 -1.20 7.66
CA CYS A 86 11.72 -1.73 8.57
C CYS A 86 12.56 -2.77 7.85
N ALA A 87 13.54 -2.33 7.07
CA ALA A 87 14.49 -3.20 6.34
C ALA A 87 15.75 -2.45 5.96
N GLU A 88 16.84 -3.21 5.79
CA GLU A 88 17.99 -2.77 5.00
C GLU A 88 17.68 -3.02 3.52
N ILE A 89 17.93 -2.02 2.70
CA ILE A 89 17.77 -2.10 1.24
C ILE A 89 19.09 -1.72 0.55
N GLY A 90 19.18 -1.91 -0.77
CA GLY A 90 20.39 -1.57 -1.53
C GLY A 90 20.78 -0.08 -1.51
N LEU A 91 19.88 0.78 -1.02
CA LEU A 91 20.10 2.22 -0.83
C LEU A 91 20.42 2.59 0.64
N GLY A 92 20.61 1.61 1.52
CA GLY A 92 20.80 1.78 2.96
C GLY A 92 19.54 1.42 3.77
N PRO A 93 19.48 1.76 5.08
CA PRO A 93 18.30 1.52 5.89
C PRO A 93 17.10 2.32 5.35
N ALA A 94 16.01 1.63 5.06
CA ALA A 94 14.81 2.25 4.49
C ALA A 94 14.13 3.23 5.46
N SER A 95 14.25 2.98 6.76
CA SER A 95 13.81 3.90 7.82
C SER A 95 14.84 3.94 8.95
N THR A 96 14.92 5.05 9.65
CA THR A 96 15.90 5.33 10.71
C THR A 96 15.25 6.02 11.91
N ASP A 97 16.00 6.19 13.01
CA ASP A 97 15.57 7.00 14.15
C ASP A 97 15.13 8.41 13.75
N ALA A 98 15.76 9.00 12.72
CA ALA A 98 15.37 10.32 12.23
C ALA A 98 13.95 10.36 11.66
N HIS A 99 13.46 9.27 11.05
CA HIS A 99 12.06 9.18 10.60
C HIS A 99 11.10 9.17 11.78
N ILE A 100 11.45 8.47 12.87
CA ILE A 100 10.64 8.43 14.08
C ILE A 100 10.63 9.80 14.76
N ASP A 101 11.78 10.47 14.83
CA ASP A 101 11.87 11.85 15.35
C ASP A 101 11.02 12.81 14.52
N ALA A 102 11.06 12.70 13.19
CA ALA A 102 10.23 13.52 12.30
C ALA A 102 8.74 13.24 12.50
N CYS A 103 8.32 11.97 12.61
CA CYS A 103 6.92 11.62 12.90
C CYS A 103 6.43 12.23 14.23
N VAL A 104 7.27 12.18 15.28
CA VAL A 104 6.93 12.78 16.58
C VAL A 104 6.88 14.30 16.50
N GLN A 105 7.87 14.95 15.86
CA GLN A 105 7.92 16.41 15.72
C GLN A 105 6.76 16.96 14.88
N LEU A 106 6.33 16.21 13.88
CA LEU A 106 5.23 16.57 12.99
C LEU A 106 3.85 16.20 13.55
N ASP A 107 3.78 15.55 14.71
CA ASP A 107 2.53 15.09 15.34
C ASP A 107 1.66 14.32 14.32
N VAL A 108 2.25 13.31 13.66
CA VAL A 108 1.50 12.48 12.71
C VAL A 108 0.53 11.58 13.48
N PRO A 109 -0.72 11.38 13.02
CA PRO A 109 -1.69 10.64 13.80
C PRO A 109 -1.47 9.12 13.82
N LEU A 110 -0.77 8.59 12.81
CA LEU A 110 -0.58 7.16 12.62
C LEU A 110 0.75 6.87 11.90
N VAL A 111 1.51 5.89 12.40
CA VAL A 111 2.64 5.28 11.70
C VAL A 111 2.31 3.81 11.44
N VAL A 112 2.53 3.36 10.21
CA VAL A 112 2.41 1.96 9.80
C VAL A 112 3.79 1.43 9.46
N PHE A 113 4.17 0.33 10.05
CA PHE A 113 5.42 -0.33 9.72
C PHE A 113 5.19 -1.48 8.74
N HIS A 114 6.13 -1.65 7.83
CA HIS A 114 6.11 -2.71 6.82
C HIS A 114 7.42 -3.50 6.87
N HIS A 115 7.38 -4.76 6.45
CA HIS A 115 8.45 -5.73 6.28
C HIS A 115 8.84 -6.43 7.58
N ASP A 116 9.80 -5.95 8.36
CA ASP A 116 10.18 -6.54 9.65
C ASP A 116 9.51 -5.82 10.83
N PRO A 117 9.29 -6.52 11.96
CA PRO A 117 8.81 -5.84 13.16
C PRO A 117 9.74 -4.69 13.54
N PRO A 118 9.19 -3.51 13.89
CA PRO A 118 10.00 -2.35 14.24
C PRO A 118 10.79 -2.56 15.53
N PRO A 119 11.91 -1.85 15.71
CA PRO A 119 12.59 -1.81 17.02
C PRO A 119 11.64 -1.36 18.14
N ALA A 120 11.66 -2.03 19.30
CA ALA A 120 10.83 -1.67 20.44
C ALA A 120 10.95 -0.20 20.86
N PRO A 121 12.14 0.45 20.86
CA PRO A 121 12.25 1.87 21.14
C PRO A 121 11.42 2.76 20.21
N TRP A 122 11.26 2.41 18.95
CA TRP A 122 10.46 3.17 17.97
C TRP A 122 8.98 3.16 18.35
N VAL A 123 8.43 1.97 18.60
CA VAL A 123 7.04 1.81 19.05
C VAL A 123 6.79 2.58 20.35
N ASN A 124 7.69 2.45 21.33
CA ASN A 124 7.57 3.13 22.61
C ASN A 124 7.58 4.67 22.47
N ARG A 125 8.46 5.23 21.61
CA ARG A 125 8.55 6.67 21.36
C ARG A 125 7.29 7.21 20.68
N LEU A 126 6.81 6.53 19.65
CA LEU A 126 5.59 6.92 18.94
C LEU A 126 4.38 6.88 19.87
N ARG A 127 4.19 5.81 20.61
CA ARG A 127 3.07 5.68 21.57
C ARG A 127 3.15 6.67 22.71
N ALA A 128 4.34 6.97 23.23
CA ALA A 128 4.53 8.00 24.24
C ALA A 128 4.16 9.41 23.75
N ALA A 129 4.27 9.64 22.42
CA ALA A 129 3.81 10.86 21.75
C ALA A 129 2.31 10.83 21.39
N GLY A 130 1.56 9.77 21.72
CA GLY A 130 0.15 9.62 21.37
C GLY A 130 -0.12 9.18 19.95
N ILE A 131 0.92 8.79 19.20
CA ILE A 131 0.82 8.34 17.79
C ILE A 131 0.38 6.87 17.77
N ARG A 132 -0.63 6.55 16.97
CA ARG A 132 -1.05 5.18 16.72
C ARG A 132 0.00 4.42 15.91
N VAL A 133 0.18 3.15 16.19
CA VAL A 133 1.17 2.30 15.50
C VAL A 133 0.50 1.06 14.95
N TRP A 134 0.60 0.84 13.64
CA TRP A 134 0.19 -0.43 13.02
C TRP A 134 1.38 -1.16 12.44
N MET A 135 1.20 -2.47 12.22
CA MET A 135 2.17 -3.30 11.52
C MET A 135 1.51 -4.06 10.36
N GLN A 136 2.08 -3.94 9.16
CA GLN A 136 1.71 -4.80 8.05
C GLN A 136 2.41 -6.15 8.18
N SER A 137 1.63 -7.21 8.32
CA SER A 137 2.10 -8.56 8.62
C SER A 137 1.66 -9.55 7.56
N SER A 138 2.57 -10.39 7.12
CA SER A 138 2.33 -11.47 6.15
C SER A 138 2.24 -12.86 6.79
N SER A 139 2.31 -12.96 8.12
CA SER A 139 2.22 -14.22 8.87
C SER A 139 1.77 -14.00 10.31
N LEU A 140 1.33 -15.08 10.97
CA LEU A 140 1.01 -15.04 12.40
C LEU A 140 2.23 -14.73 13.27
N GLU A 141 3.41 -15.16 12.86
CA GLU A 141 4.66 -14.93 13.59
C GLU A 141 4.99 -13.44 13.64
N ILE A 142 4.94 -12.74 12.49
CA ILE A 142 5.19 -11.29 12.42
C ILE A 142 4.09 -10.53 13.20
N ALA A 143 2.82 -10.96 13.08
CA ALA A 143 1.72 -10.37 13.82
C ALA A 143 1.94 -10.52 15.34
N TYR A 144 2.30 -11.70 15.80
CA TYR A 144 2.61 -11.95 17.22
C TYR A 144 3.75 -11.07 17.73
N ALA A 145 4.86 -10.99 16.97
CA ALA A 145 6.00 -10.15 17.34
C ALA A 145 5.59 -8.67 17.48
N ALA A 146 4.84 -8.15 16.50
CA ALA A 146 4.38 -6.77 16.51
C ALA A 146 3.40 -6.48 17.68
N ILE A 147 2.43 -7.37 17.91
CA ILE A 147 1.46 -7.24 19.01
C ILE A 147 2.18 -7.25 20.36
N SER A 148 3.22 -8.09 20.51
CA SER A 148 4.05 -8.13 21.71
C SER A 148 4.81 -6.82 21.96
N LEU A 149 5.08 -6.02 20.93
CA LEU A 149 5.64 -4.68 21.02
C LEU A 149 4.57 -3.61 21.36
N GLY A 150 3.29 -3.97 21.35
CA GLY A 150 2.20 -3.08 21.69
C GLY A 150 1.69 -2.23 20.53
N VAL A 151 1.74 -2.72 19.28
CA VAL A 151 1.08 -2.03 18.16
C VAL A 151 -0.43 -2.01 18.34
N ASP A 152 -1.10 -0.98 17.81
CA ASP A 152 -2.54 -0.76 17.99
C ASP A 152 -3.37 -1.51 16.93
N GLY A 153 -2.75 -1.96 15.82
CA GLY A 153 -3.45 -2.69 14.76
C GLY A 153 -2.52 -3.47 13.84
N ILE A 154 -3.10 -4.44 13.14
CA ILE A 154 -2.41 -5.28 12.15
C ILE A 154 -3.06 -5.09 10.77
N VAL A 155 -2.24 -4.88 9.76
CA VAL A 155 -2.62 -5.00 8.35
C VAL A 155 -2.19 -6.38 7.87
N ALA A 156 -3.13 -7.31 7.74
CA ALA A 156 -2.87 -8.65 7.23
C ALA A 156 -2.63 -8.60 5.71
N GLN A 157 -1.38 -8.82 5.29
CA GLN A 157 -1.00 -8.84 3.88
C GLN A 157 -1.02 -10.28 3.35
N GLY A 158 -2.03 -10.61 2.56
CA GLY A 158 -2.15 -11.91 1.89
C GLY A 158 -1.13 -12.10 0.76
N SER A 159 -0.98 -13.35 0.34
CA SER A 159 -0.09 -13.75 -0.77
C SER A 159 -0.45 -13.10 -2.10
N GLU A 160 -1.65 -12.58 -2.25
CA GLU A 160 -2.18 -11.90 -3.44
C GLU A 160 -1.70 -10.46 -3.60
N ALA A 161 -1.00 -9.93 -2.60
CA ALA A 161 -0.52 -8.54 -2.61
C ALA A 161 0.52 -8.30 -3.71
N GLY A 162 0.48 -7.10 -4.30
CA GLY A 162 1.49 -6.58 -5.22
C GLY A 162 2.66 -5.96 -4.49
N GLY A 163 3.74 -5.72 -5.21
CA GLY A 163 4.96 -5.17 -4.62
C GLY A 163 5.74 -6.22 -3.82
N HIS A 164 6.57 -5.76 -2.89
CA HIS A 164 7.33 -6.64 -2.01
C HIS A 164 6.38 -7.32 -1.00
N ALA A 165 6.14 -8.61 -1.19
CA ALA A 165 5.22 -9.42 -0.39
C ALA A 165 5.85 -10.78 -0.06
N ARG A 166 6.29 -10.96 1.19
CA ARG A 166 6.95 -12.21 1.64
C ARG A 166 5.97 -13.33 1.95
N GLY A 167 4.73 -12.99 2.34
CA GLY A 167 3.70 -13.95 2.76
C GLY A 167 3.34 -14.94 1.65
N ARG A 168 2.96 -16.15 2.07
CA ARG A 168 2.47 -17.24 1.20
C ARG A 168 1.05 -17.67 1.57
N ILE A 169 0.49 -17.08 2.63
CA ILE A 169 -0.84 -17.39 3.15
C ILE A 169 -1.85 -16.52 2.40
N PRO A 170 -2.91 -17.10 1.82
CA PRO A 170 -4.00 -16.34 1.22
C PRO A 170 -4.64 -15.39 2.22
N LEU A 171 -5.08 -14.22 1.76
CA LEU A 171 -5.61 -13.16 2.62
C LEU A 171 -6.71 -13.65 3.56
N HIS A 172 -7.70 -14.37 3.03
CA HIS A 172 -8.85 -14.83 3.82
C HIS A 172 -8.46 -15.83 4.93
N GLU A 173 -7.44 -16.66 4.70
CA GLU A 173 -6.90 -17.58 5.70
C GLU A 173 -6.15 -16.81 6.79
N LEU A 174 -5.31 -15.86 6.39
CA LEU A 174 -4.54 -15.04 7.31
C LEU A 174 -5.46 -14.19 8.20
N LEU A 175 -6.48 -13.55 7.62
CA LEU A 175 -7.47 -12.77 8.37
C LEU A 175 -8.18 -13.63 9.43
N ARG A 176 -8.69 -14.81 9.05
CA ARG A 176 -9.36 -15.72 9.97
C ARG A 176 -8.44 -16.19 11.10
N ALA A 177 -7.20 -16.53 10.77
CA ALA A 177 -6.22 -16.98 11.75
C ALA A 177 -5.86 -15.88 12.75
N ILE A 178 -5.62 -14.65 12.30
CA ILE A 178 -5.35 -13.51 13.17
C ILE A 178 -6.57 -13.17 14.02
N ARG A 179 -7.75 -13.07 13.43
CA ARG A 179 -9.01 -12.76 14.15
C ARG A 179 -9.35 -13.81 15.20
N HIS A 180 -9.12 -15.09 14.90
CA HIS A 180 -9.32 -16.17 15.87
C HIS A 180 -8.37 -16.04 17.07
N THR A 181 -7.12 -15.71 16.81
CA THR A 181 -6.08 -15.62 17.85
C THR A 181 -6.23 -14.34 18.70
N TRP A 182 -6.60 -13.21 18.07
CA TRP A 182 -6.76 -11.91 18.71
C TRP A 182 -8.11 -11.28 18.33
N PRO A 183 -9.21 -11.69 18.98
CA PRO A 183 -10.57 -11.25 18.62
C PRO A 183 -10.78 -9.74 18.66
N ASP A 184 -10.11 -9.05 19.58
CA ASP A 184 -10.28 -7.61 19.82
C ASP A 184 -9.23 -6.75 19.14
N LEU A 185 -8.35 -7.33 18.34
CA LEU A 185 -7.33 -6.57 17.62
C LEU A 185 -7.94 -5.78 16.46
N LEU A 186 -7.48 -4.55 16.24
CA LEU A 186 -7.79 -3.84 14.99
C LEU A 186 -7.10 -4.56 13.84
N LEU A 187 -7.89 -5.03 12.87
CA LEU A 187 -7.39 -5.88 11.79
C LEU A 187 -7.83 -5.35 10.43
N LEU A 188 -6.88 -5.09 9.55
CA LEU A 188 -7.13 -4.68 8.17
C LEU A 188 -6.72 -5.79 7.21
N GLY A 189 -7.42 -5.90 6.08
CA GLY A 189 -7.09 -6.85 5.02
C GLY A 189 -6.40 -6.17 3.84
N ALA A 190 -5.26 -6.72 3.40
CA ALA A 190 -4.45 -6.25 2.28
C ALA A 190 -4.09 -7.39 1.31
N GLY A 191 -4.14 -7.14 0.02
CA GLY A 191 -3.78 -8.10 -1.03
C GLY A 191 -4.97 -8.53 -1.89
N GLY A 192 -4.85 -8.38 -3.20
CA GLY A 192 -5.88 -8.77 -4.17
C GLY A 192 -7.15 -7.91 -4.18
N ILE A 193 -7.27 -6.92 -3.30
CA ILE A 193 -8.49 -6.11 -3.15
C ILE A 193 -8.50 -4.99 -4.20
N SER A 194 -9.23 -5.21 -5.30
CA SER A 194 -9.33 -4.25 -6.40
C SER A 194 -10.77 -3.97 -6.86
N ASN A 195 -11.77 -4.51 -6.17
CA ASN A 195 -13.20 -4.25 -6.39
C ASN A 195 -14.01 -4.49 -5.11
N GLY A 196 -15.30 -4.19 -5.14
CA GLY A 196 -16.17 -4.35 -3.97
C GLY A 196 -16.43 -5.81 -3.58
N ILE A 197 -16.31 -6.76 -4.50
CA ILE A 197 -16.43 -8.19 -4.20
C ILE A 197 -15.29 -8.61 -3.26
N ALA A 198 -14.06 -8.28 -3.63
CA ALA A 198 -12.89 -8.60 -2.80
C ALA A 198 -12.91 -7.82 -1.47
N ALA A 199 -13.40 -6.57 -1.47
CA ALA A 199 -13.56 -5.77 -0.26
C ALA A 199 -14.61 -6.40 0.69
N ALA A 200 -15.78 -6.78 0.18
CA ALA A 200 -16.80 -7.47 0.97
C ALA A 200 -16.29 -8.81 1.54
N ALA A 201 -15.58 -9.60 0.73
CA ALA A 201 -14.99 -10.85 1.17
C ALA A 201 -13.97 -10.66 2.31
N ALA A 202 -13.11 -9.63 2.24
CA ALA A 202 -12.15 -9.32 3.30
C ALA A 202 -12.86 -8.89 4.60
N LEU A 203 -13.87 -8.02 4.51
CA LEU A 203 -14.67 -7.58 5.65
C LEU A 203 -15.45 -8.76 6.27
N GLY A 204 -16.05 -9.61 5.43
CA GLY A 204 -16.74 -10.84 5.87
C GLY A 204 -15.80 -11.90 6.49
N ALA A 205 -14.51 -11.87 6.12
CA ALA A 205 -13.47 -12.71 6.75
C ALA A 205 -12.97 -12.19 8.10
N GLY A 206 -13.49 -11.05 8.57
CA GLY A 206 -13.20 -10.48 9.89
C GLY A 206 -12.27 -9.26 9.88
N ALA A 207 -12.01 -8.65 8.73
CA ALA A 207 -11.32 -7.37 8.69
C ALA A 207 -12.23 -6.24 9.18
N ASP A 208 -11.68 -5.28 9.94
CA ASP A 208 -12.36 -4.04 10.33
C ASP A 208 -12.33 -2.99 9.21
N ALA A 209 -11.33 -3.10 8.30
CA ALA A 209 -11.19 -2.26 7.10
C ALA A 209 -10.37 -2.96 6.02
N VAL A 210 -10.39 -2.43 4.80
CA VAL A 210 -9.57 -2.89 3.68
C VAL A 210 -8.40 -1.93 3.44
N TRP A 211 -7.24 -2.48 3.08
CA TRP A 211 -6.02 -1.76 2.70
C TRP A 211 -5.75 -1.99 1.22
N VAL A 212 -5.83 -0.93 0.42
CA VAL A 212 -5.91 -1.01 -1.04
C VAL A 212 -4.72 -0.31 -1.69
N GLY A 213 -3.95 -1.04 -2.52
CA GLY A 213 -2.80 -0.52 -3.26
C GLY A 213 -3.07 -0.42 -4.76
N THR A 214 -3.01 -1.53 -5.48
CA THR A 214 -2.97 -1.60 -6.96
C THR A 214 -4.06 -0.77 -7.65
N SER A 215 -5.29 -0.78 -7.15
CA SER A 215 -6.38 0.02 -7.72
C SER A 215 -6.18 1.53 -7.57
N LEU A 216 -5.38 1.95 -6.59
CA LEU A 216 -5.06 3.36 -6.38
C LEU A 216 -3.83 3.82 -7.17
N VAL A 217 -3.04 2.91 -7.75
CA VAL A 217 -1.97 3.29 -8.70
C VAL A 217 -2.54 3.98 -9.93
N VAL A 218 -3.75 3.57 -10.36
CA VAL A 218 -4.45 4.20 -11.51
C VAL A 218 -5.29 5.41 -11.12
N ALA A 219 -5.20 5.88 -9.87
CA ALA A 219 -5.81 7.15 -9.49
C ALA A 219 -5.09 8.33 -10.15
N GLU A 220 -5.84 9.37 -10.54
CA GLU A 220 -5.29 10.60 -11.15
C GLU A 220 -4.33 11.33 -10.20
N GLU A 221 -4.47 11.12 -8.89
CA GLU A 221 -3.65 11.72 -7.85
C GLU A 221 -2.39 10.91 -7.52
N ALA A 222 -2.27 9.67 -8.04
CA ALA A 222 -1.11 8.82 -7.80
C ALA A 222 0.16 9.38 -8.46
N ASN A 223 1.30 9.26 -7.78
CA ASN A 223 2.61 9.60 -8.35
C ASN A 223 3.15 8.45 -9.23
N ALA A 224 2.31 7.95 -10.14
CA ALA A 224 2.62 6.87 -11.07
C ALA A 224 2.71 7.40 -12.50
N HIS A 225 3.66 6.89 -13.28
CA HIS A 225 3.80 7.27 -14.68
C HIS A 225 2.56 6.83 -15.50
N PRO A 226 2.06 7.63 -16.47
CA PRO A 226 0.91 7.24 -17.31
C PRO A 226 1.10 5.88 -18.00
N GLU A 227 2.31 5.53 -18.41
CA GLU A 227 2.61 4.21 -18.97
C GLU A 227 2.43 3.08 -17.96
N TYR A 228 2.79 3.29 -16.68
CA TYR A 228 2.52 2.31 -15.63
C TYR A 228 1.01 2.13 -15.42
N GLN A 229 0.27 3.23 -15.30
CA GLN A 229 -1.20 3.18 -15.18
C GLN A 229 -1.84 2.47 -16.38
N ARG A 230 -1.42 2.80 -17.61
CA ARG A 230 -1.90 2.16 -18.83
C ARG A 230 -1.66 0.65 -18.82
N ARG A 231 -0.47 0.20 -18.43
CA ARG A 231 -0.14 -1.23 -18.36
C ARG A 231 -0.97 -1.98 -17.32
N LEU A 232 -1.33 -1.35 -16.21
CA LEU A 232 -2.26 -1.96 -15.25
C LEU A 232 -3.66 -2.12 -15.86
N VAL A 233 -4.16 -1.08 -16.53
CA VAL A 233 -5.49 -1.08 -17.17
C VAL A 233 -5.58 -2.09 -18.30
N ASP A 234 -4.55 -2.16 -19.16
CA ASP A 234 -4.50 -3.03 -20.34
C ASP A 234 -4.07 -4.47 -19.99
N SER A 235 -3.78 -4.76 -18.73
CA SER A 235 -3.25 -6.05 -18.32
C SER A 235 -4.25 -7.19 -18.50
N SER A 236 -3.73 -8.39 -18.79
CA SER A 236 -4.51 -9.64 -18.76
C SER A 236 -4.91 -10.10 -17.36
N GLY A 237 -4.53 -9.36 -16.32
CA GLY A 237 -4.75 -9.73 -14.93
C GLY A 237 -3.72 -10.72 -14.36
N ILE A 238 -2.72 -11.12 -15.15
CA ILE A 238 -1.70 -12.09 -14.71
C ILE A 238 -0.54 -11.35 -14.05
N THR A 239 -0.18 -11.79 -12.86
CA THR A 239 1.00 -11.34 -12.11
C THR A 239 1.91 -12.51 -11.81
N LEU A 240 3.21 -12.25 -11.65
CA LEU A 240 4.21 -13.22 -11.21
C LEU A 240 4.92 -12.69 -9.98
N ARG A 241 5.36 -13.61 -9.14
CA ARG A 241 6.17 -13.34 -7.96
C ARG A 241 7.57 -13.89 -8.20
N THR A 242 8.57 -13.03 -8.17
CA THR A 242 9.97 -13.35 -8.52
C THR A 242 10.91 -12.65 -7.55
N ASN A 243 12.12 -13.16 -7.38
CA ASN A 243 13.23 -12.50 -6.67
C ASN A 243 14.23 -11.88 -7.66
N ALA A 244 13.98 -12.00 -8.98
CA ALA A 244 14.91 -11.53 -10.01
C ALA A 244 14.99 -10.00 -10.15
N PHE A 245 14.04 -9.27 -9.57
CA PHE A 245 14.01 -7.80 -9.57
C PHE A 245 14.43 -7.27 -8.21
N GLY A 246 15.29 -6.27 -8.21
CA GLY A 246 15.61 -5.50 -7.03
C GLY A 246 17.08 -5.34 -6.72
N PRO A 247 17.92 -4.76 -7.60
CA PRO A 247 19.22 -4.26 -7.16
C PRO A 247 19.10 -3.28 -6.00
N GLU A 248 17.97 -2.55 -5.94
CA GLU A 248 17.64 -1.63 -4.85
C GLU A 248 17.13 -2.33 -3.59
N TRP A 249 16.63 -3.55 -3.71
CA TRP A 249 16.19 -4.38 -2.58
C TRP A 249 16.38 -5.87 -2.90
N PRO A 250 17.62 -6.37 -2.80
CA PRO A 250 17.98 -7.71 -3.24
C PRO A 250 17.29 -8.81 -2.42
N ASP A 251 17.10 -9.95 -3.05
CA ASP A 251 16.58 -11.20 -2.45
C ASP A 251 15.18 -11.10 -1.83
N GLN A 252 14.40 -10.09 -2.23
CA GLN A 252 13.03 -9.93 -1.74
C GLN A 252 12.00 -10.38 -2.78
N PRO A 253 11.02 -11.23 -2.38
CA PRO A 253 9.94 -11.61 -3.26
C PRO A 253 9.13 -10.38 -3.71
N TYR A 254 8.99 -10.22 -5.01
CA TYR A 254 8.35 -9.06 -5.62
C TYR A 254 7.26 -9.51 -6.60
N ARG A 255 6.01 -9.08 -6.39
CA ARG A 255 4.91 -9.40 -7.31
C ARG A 255 4.70 -8.26 -8.30
N LEU A 256 4.82 -8.61 -9.58
CA LEU A 256 4.80 -7.72 -10.73
C LEU A 256 3.77 -8.20 -11.77
N LEU A 257 3.34 -7.30 -12.68
CA LEU A 257 2.69 -7.71 -13.91
C LEU A 257 3.58 -8.70 -14.67
N ALA A 258 2.98 -9.75 -15.21
CA ALA A 258 3.68 -10.80 -15.97
C ALA A 258 4.07 -10.33 -17.37
N THR A 259 4.90 -9.28 -17.48
CA THR A 259 5.47 -8.80 -18.74
C THR A 259 6.47 -9.79 -19.34
N PRO A 260 6.84 -9.68 -20.62
CA PRO A 260 7.91 -10.50 -21.20
C PRO A 260 9.22 -10.42 -20.42
N ALA A 261 9.60 -9.23 -19.93
CA ALA A 261 10.81 -9.05 -19.12
C ALA A 261 10.74 -9.81 -17.78
N VAL A 262 9.58 -9.77 -17.09
CA VAL A 262 9.39 -10.51 -15.82
C VAL A 262 9.41 -12.02 -16.05
N ARG A 263 8.77 -12.52 -17.11
CA ARG A 263 8.80 -13.96 -17.47
C ARG A 263 10.19 -14.44 -17.85
N GLY A 264 10.94 -13.62 -18.60
CA GLY A 264 12.33 -13.91 -18.96
C GLY A 264 13.22 -13.96 -17.71
N ALA A 265 13.09 -12.98 -16.82
CA ALA A 265 13.87 -12.93 -15.58
C ALA A 265 13.58 -14.10 -14.64
N GLU A 266 12.34 -14.57 -14.51
CA GLU A 266 11.97 -15.75 -13.73
C GLU A 266 12.58 -17.04 -14.33
N ALA A 267 12.61 -17.15 -15.67
CA ALA A 267 13.26 -18.28 -16.33
C ALA A 267 14.78 -18.29 -16.06
N ASP A 268 15.43 -17.14 -16.01
CA ASP A 268 16.86 -17.00 -15.74
C ASP A 268 17.22 -17.29 -14.26
N GLU A 269 16.30 -17.08 -13.30
CA GLU A 269 16.51 -17.51 -11.90
C GLU A 269 16.74 -19.02 -11.76
N HIS A 270 16.21 -19.79 -12.69
CA HIS A 270 16.38 -21.25 -12.77
C HIS A 270 17.53 -21.65 -13.72
N GLY A 271 18.15 -20.68 -14.41
CA GLY A 271 19.27 -20.82 -15.33
C GLY A 271 20.50 -20.03 -14.86
N ALA A 272 21.69 -20.51 -15.20
CA ALA A 272 22.98 -20.07 -14.66
C ALA A 272 23.53 -18.73 -15.23
N ASP A 273 22.73 -17.89 -15.90
CA ASP A 273 23.24 -16.66 -16.47
C ASP A 273 23.21 -15.49 -15.47
N PRO A 274 24.36 -14.81 -15.25
CA PRO A 274 24.39 -13.62 -14.40
C PRO A 274 23.50 -12.51 -14.96
N PRO A 275 22.89 -11.67 -14.10
CA PRO A 275 22.05 -10.55 -14.56
C PRO A 275 22.83 -9.66 -15.52
N GLN A 276 22.21 -9.30 -16.64
CA GLN A 276 22.81 -8.41 -17.64
C GLN A 276 23.18 -7.08 -16.97
N SER A 277 24.41 -6.62 -17.20
CA SER A 277 24.83 -5.28 -16.79
C SER A 277 24.26 -4.23 -17.76
N GLY A 278 23.76 -3.12 -17.25
CA GLY A 278 23.26 -2.03 -18.09
C GLY A 278 22.22 -1.18 -17.40
N THR A 279 21.81 -0.13 -18.10
CA THR A 279 20.79 0.82 -17.68
C THR A 279 19.57 0.71 -18.60
N ILE A 280 18.38 0.55 -18.03
CA ILE A 280 17.12 0.47 -18.78
C ILE A 280 16.41 1.82 -18.86
N GLY A 281 16.84 2.81 -18.08
CA GLY A 281 16.20 4.12 -18.06
C GLY A 281 16.76 5.01 -16.97
N ARG A 282 16.03 6.10 -16.72
CA ARG A 282 16.34 7.07 -15.66
C ARG A 282 15.09 7.49 -14.92
N THR A 283 15.27 7.87 -13.66
CA THR A 283 14.24 8.49 -12.84
C THR A 283 14.87 9.53 -11.90
N ARG A 284 14.08 10.11 -11.02
CA ARG A 284 14.56 10.94 -9.92
C ARG A 284 14.10 10.32 -8.61
N LEU A 285 15.04 10.21 -7.68
CA LEU A 285 14.76 9.75 -6.31
C LEU A 285 14.55 10.95 -5.40
N PHE A 286 13.71 10.75 -4.39
CA PHE A 286 13.50 11.67 -3.28
C PHE A 286 13.12 13.10 -3.72
N PRO A 287 11.99 13.26 -4.44
CA PRO A 287 11.57 14.55 -5.02
C PRO A 287 11.28 15.62 -3.96
N HIS A 288 11.05 15.22 -2.71
CA HIS A 288 10.77 16.11 -1.59
C HIS A 288 12.02 16.56 -0.81
N SER A 289 13.21 16.06 -1.17
CA SER A 289 14.49 16.41 -0.53
C SER A 289 15.62 16.52 -1.55
N ALA A 290 16.46 15.50 -1.67
CA ALA A 290 17.66 15.52 -2.53
C ALA A 290 17.34 15.62 -4.03
N ASN A 291 16.20 15.12 -4.45
CA ASN A 291 15.73 15.12 -5.85
C ASN A 291 16.82 14.73 -6.85
N MET A 292 17.52 13.62 -6.58
CA MET A 292 18.70 13.19 -7.31
C MET A 292 18.38 12.34 -8.53
N PRO A 293 19.09 12.54 -9.66
CA PRO A 293 18.96 11.65 -10.81
C PRO A 293 19.45 10.23 -10.43
N TYR A 294 18.75 9.21 -10.96
CA TYR A 294 19.07 7.82 -10.76
C TYR A 294 18.95 7.05 -12.07
N ASP A 295 20.02 6.38 -12.47
CA ASP A 295 20.02 5.48 -13.62
C ASP A 295 19.44 4.12 -13.19
N LEU A 296 18.34 3.74 -13.82
CA LEU A 296 17.64 2.47 -13.51
C LEU A 296 18.45 1.30 -14.05
N PRO A 297 19.00 0.43 -13.19
CA PRO A 297 19.70 -0.76 -13.66
C PRO A 297 18.73 -1.77 -14.29
N VAL A 298 19.26 -2.73 -15.03
CA VAL A 298 18.47 -3.89 -15.49
C VAL A 298 17.84 -4.57 -14.28
N ARG A 299 16.53 -4.91 -14.39
CA ARG A 299 15.72 -5.48 -13.31
C ARG A 299 15.58 -4.58 -12.07
N SER A 300 15.66 -3.26 -12.25
CA SER A 300 15.31 -2.31 -11.18
C SER A 300 13.94 -2.62 -10.57
N ALA A 301 13.82 -2.57 -9.24
CA ALA A 301 12.57 -2.72 -8.53
C ALA A 301 11.74 -1.43 -8.43
N LEU A 302 12.31 -0.30 -8.87
CA LEU A 302 11.62 0.99 -8.75
C LEU A 302 10.41 1.06 -9.68
N PRO A 303 9.22 1.40 -9.17
CA PRO A 303 8.05 1.60 -10.01
C PRO A 303 8.21 2.88 -10.85
N PRO A 304 7.72 2.92 -12.11
CA PRO A 304 7.76 4.13 -12.91
C PRO A 304 6.94 5.26 -12.30
N THR A 305 7.63 6.39 -12.04
CA THR A 305 7.06 7.67 -11.58
C THR A 305 6.94 8.64 -12.75
N PRO A 306 6.29 9.80 -12.63
CA PRO A 306 6.24 10.82 -13.68
C PRO A 306 7.61 11.29 -14.20
N GLU A 307 8.66 11.15 -13.38
CA GLU A 307 10.04 11.51 -13.71
C GLU A 307 10.81 10.38 -14.42
N THR A 308 10.17 9.23 -14.64
CA THR A 308 10.81 8.06 -15.24
C THR A 308 10.80 8.15 -16.77
N SER A 309 11.90 7.74 -17.39
CA SER A 309 12.04 7.57 -18.83
C SER A 309 12.94 6.38 -19.16
N GLY A 310 12.77 5.77 -20.31
CA GLY A 310 13.63 4.66 -20.76
C GLY A 310 12.85 3.54 -21.44
N ASP A 311 13.36 2.31 -21.32
CA ASP A 311 12.76 1.13 -21.93
C ASP A 311 11.61 0.58 -21.08
N TRP A 312 10.39 0.94 -21.47
CA TRP A 312 9.15 0.52 -20.80
C TRP A 312 8.92 -1.00 -20.81
N GLU A 313 9.51 -1.73 -21.75
CA GLU A 313 9.36 -3.19 -21.81
C GLU A 313 10.16 -3.90 -20.71
N SER A 314 11.23 -3.26 -20.24
CA SER A 314 12.15 -3.80 -19.22
C SER A 314 11.83 -3.35 -17.80
N MET A 315 10.88 -2.42 -17.61
CA MET A 315 10.56 -1.86 -16.29
C MET A 315 9.68 -2.78 -15.44
N ALA A 316 9.80 -2.63 -14.11
CA ALA A 316 8.96 -3.30 -13.12
C ALA A 316 7.61 -2.57 -12.97
N TYR A 317 6.53 -3.35 -12.96
CA TYR A 317 5.16 -2.86 -12.74
C TYR A 317 4.53 -3.58 -11.55
N PRO A 318 4.73 -3.12 -10.31
CA PRO A 318 4.15 -3.74 -9.12
C PRO A 318 2.63 -3.83 -9.18
N ALA A 319 2.10 -5.03 -9.05
CA ALA A 319 0.66 -5.25 -9.10
C ALA A 319 0.26 -6.52 -8.33
N GLY A 320 -0.81 -6.45 -7.55
CA GLY A 320 -1.43 -7.60 -6.91
C GLY A 320 -2.32 -8.40 -7.86
N GLU A 321 -2.75 -9.58 -7.43
CA GLU A 321 -3.58 -10.49 -8.23
C GLU A 321 -4.95 -9.89 -8.59
N GLY A 322 -5.42 -8.89 -7.86
CA GLY A 322 -6.65 -8.16 -8.18
C GLY A 322 -6.54 -7.22 -9.37
N VAL A 323 -5.36 -7.06 -10.01
CA VAL A 323 -5.14 -6.11 -11.11
C VAL A 323 -6.09 -6.33 -12.28
N GLY A 324 -6.52 -7.57 -12.54
CA GLY A 324 -7.51 -7.89 -13.56
C GLY A 324 -8.89 -7.24 -13.36
N ALA A 325 -9.17 -6.62 -12.22
CA ALA A 325 -10.38 -5.83 -11.98
C ALA A 325 -10.22 -4.32 -12.24
N VAL A 326 -9.01 -3.84 -12.48
CA VAL A 326 -8.73 -2.44 -12.83
C VAL A 326 -9.21 -2.15 -14.25
N ARG A 327 -9.93 -1.03 -14.47
CA ARG A 327 -10.62 -0.78 -15.76
C ARG A 327 -10.32 0.57 -16.40
N GLY A 328 -9.56 1.44 -15.75
CA GLY A 328 -9.24 2.77 -16.26
C GLY A 328 -8.66 3.66 -15.17
N THR A 329 -8.16 4.81 -15.57
CA THR A 329 -7.77 5.88 -14.66
C THR A 329 -9.02 6.67 -14.24
N ALA A 330 -9.07 7.07 -12.98
CA ALA A 330 -10.16 7.89 -12.43
C ALA A 330 -9.67 8.60 -11.16
N PRO A 331 -10.36 9.64 -10.69
CA PRO A 331 -10.10 10.20 -9.37
C PRO A 331 -10.21 9.13 -8.26
N ALA A 332 -9.34 9.18 -7.26
CA ALA A 332 -9.36 8.24 -6.13
C ALA A 332 -10.75 8.16 -5.46
N ALA A 333 -11.44 9.29 -5.37
CA ALA A 333 -12.80 9.37 -4.82
C ALA A 333 -13.82 8.51 -5.60
N GLU A 334 -13.69 8.42 -6.93
CA GLU A 334 -14.56 7.57 -7.75
C GLU A 334 -14.24 6.09 -7.55
N ILE A 335 -12.95 5.73 -7.53
CA ILE A 335 -12.50 4.36 -7.28
C ILE A 335 -13.02 3.85 -5.92
N ILE A 336 -12.85 4.65 -4.86
CA ILE A 336 -13.30 4.32 -3.50
C ILE A 336 -14.81 4.19 -3.46
N ARG A 337 -15.55 5.17 -3.97
CA ARG A 337 -17.01 5.14 -3.95
C ARG A 337 -17.57 3.92 -4.67
N LYS A 338 -17.04 3.60 -5.86
CA LYS A 338 -17.46 2.43 -6.65
C LYS A 338 -17.19 1.12 -5.89
N MET A 339 -16.00 0.99 -5.31
CA MET A 339 -15.62 -0.19 -4.54
C MET A 339 -16.51 -0.35 -3.31
N MET A 340 -16.69 0.71 -2.53
CA MET A 340 -17.47 0.66 -1.29
C MET A 340 -18.97 0.53 -1.53
N SER A 341 -19.52 1.12 -2.61
CA SER A 341 -20.90 0.88 -3.01
C SER A 341 -21.16 -0.58 -3.38
N GLN A 342 -20.28 -1.19 -4.18
CA GLN A 342 -20.42 -2.60 -4.53
C GLN A 342 -20.25 -3.51 -3.31
N ALA A 343 -19.32 -3.22 -2.41
CA ALA A 343 -19.15 -3.98 -1.17
C ALA A 343 -20.40 -3.88 -0.26
N HIS A 344 -20.98 -2.68 -0.15
CA HIS A 344 -22.23 -2.45 0.57
C HIS A 344 -23.35 -3.35 0.08
N ASP A 345 -23.59 -3.37 -1.24
CA ASP A 345 -24.70 -4.13 -1.83
C ASP A 345 -24.57 -5.65 -1.55
N ILE A 346 -23.34 -6.15 -1.59
CA ILE A 346 -23.04 -7.56 -1.28
C ILE A 346 -23.31 -7.85 0.20
N LEU A 347 -22.71 -7.07 1.11
CA LEU A 347 -22.85 -7.30 2.56
C LEU A 347 -24.30 -7.15 3.03
N LYS A 348 -25.06 -6.22 2.46
CA LYS A 348 -26.48 -6.07 2.75
C LYS A 348 -27.29 -7.28 2.35
N THR A 349 -26.99 -7.87 1.19
CA THR A 349 -27.68 -9.07 0.71
C THR A 349 -27.36 -10.28 1.59
N GLU A 350 -26.11 -10.47 1.99
CA GLU A 350 -25.69 -11.55 2.88
C GLU A 350 -26.27 -11.42 4.28
N GLY A 351 -26.32 -10.19 4.84
CA GLY A 351 -26.94 -9.91 6.13
C GLY A 351 -28.45 -10.17 6.16
N THR A 352 -29.14 -10.05 5.01
CA THR A 352 -30.57 -10.33 4.88
C THR A 352 -30.87 -11.83 4.79
N LEU A 353 -29.91 -12.65 4.38
CA LEU A 353 -30.03 -14.11 4.27
C LEU A 353 -29.67 -14.87 5.56
N GLY A 354 -29.01 -14.20 6.53
CA GLY A 354 -28.55 -14.77 7.80
C GLY A 354 -29.37 -14.36 9.03
N GLY A 355 -30.51 -13.66 8.86
CA GLY A 355 -31.38 -13.15 9.89
C GLY A 355 -32.62 -14.06 10.16
#